data_3a347baedd655217c369a16dc5484593
#
_entry.id   3a347baedd655217c369a16dc5484593
#
_cell.length_a   1.000
_cell.length_b   1.000
_cell.length_c   1.000
_cell.angle_alpha   90.00
_cell.angle_beta   90.00
_cell.angle_gamma   90.00
#
_symmetry.space_group_name_H-M   'P 1'
#
loop_
_entity.id
_entity.type
_entity.pdbx_description
1 polymer ?
#
loop_
_entity_poly.entity_id
_entity_poly.type
_entity_poly.pdbx_seq_one_letter_code
_entity_poly.pdbx_strand_id
1 'polypeptide(L)'
;MPIHSREMGVSGECDVIEFHRAEDGINLLGKEGFYKVVPVEYKRGKPKTDDSDILQVAAQALCLEEMLCCEIPYGYIYYGEVRRRIKIEFTEAIREKVRNIFAEMHKYYEQRYTPKAKTSKKCNACSLKDICVPVLNKKKSVSGYIDKIISEEENT
;
A
#
# COMPACT_ATOMS: atom_id res chain seq x y z
N MET A 1 0.50 -15.58 -3.64
CA MET A 1 -0.84 -15.93 -4.19
C MET A 1 -1.50 -14.66 -4.71
N PRO A 2 -2.00 -14.63 -5.96
CA PRO A 2 -2.77 -13.49 -6.46
C PRO A 2 -4.04 -13.26 -5.62
N ILE A 3 -4.31 -12.01 -5.31
CA ILE A 3 -5.49 -11.57 -4.55
C ILE A 3 -6.14 -10.40 -5.25
N HIS A 4 -7.44 -10.21 -5.04
CA HIS A 4 -8.17 -9.07 -5.56
C HIS A 4 -9.39 -8.74 -4.69
N SER A 5 -9.86 -7.53 -4.78
CA SER A 5 -11.15 -7.09 -4.27
C SER A 5 -11.90 -6.34 -5.36
N ARG A 6 -13.12 -6.77 -5.64
CA ARG A 6 -14.02 -6.07 -6.58
C ARG A 6 -14.64 -4.85 -5.92
N GLU A 7 -14.91 -4.94 -4.62
CA GLU A 7 -15.44 -3.83 -3.83
C GLU A 7 -14.46 -2.64 -3.81
N MET A 8 -13.17 -2.93 -3.52
CA MET A 8 -12.14 -1.90 -3.50
C MET A 8 -11.51 -1.61 -4.87
N GLY A 9 -11.82 -2.40 -5.91
CA GLY A 9 -11.27 -2.22 -7.27
C GLY A 9 -9.75 -2.42 -7.33
N VAL A 10 -9.20 -3.36 -6.58
CA VAL A 10 -7.75 -3.57 -6.47
C VAL A 10 -7.35 -5.01 -6.70
N SER A 11 -6.11 -5.21 -7.12
CA SER A 11 -5.46 -6.51 -7.23
C SER A 11 -4.02 -6.44 -6.71
N GLY A 12 -3.49 -7.57 -6.28
CA GLY A 12 -2.14 -7.66 -5.76
C GLY A 12 -1.71 -9.10 -5.54
N GLU A 13 -0.66 -9.28 -4.77
CA GLU A 13 -0.16 -10.59 -4.37
C GLU A 13 0.07 -10.63 -2.86
N CYS A 14 -0.24 -11.76 -2.25
CA CYS A 14 0.09 -12.06 -0.86
C CYS A 14 1.32 -12.98 -0.85
N ASP A 15 2.35 -12.63 -0.09
CA ASP A 15 3.60 -13.40 -0.01
C ASP A 15 3.33 -14.81 0.52
N VAL A 16 2.70 -14.90 1.69
CA VAL A 16 2.36 -16.16 2.35
C VAL A 16 0.95 -16.09 2.92
N ILE A 17 0.19 -17.16 2.77
CA ILE A 17 -1.09 -17.37 3.45
C ILE A 17 -0.98 -18.65 4.25
N GLU A 18 -1.15 -18.55 5.54
CA GLU A 18 -1.19 -19.69 6.44
C GLU A 18 -2.65 -20.10 6.68
N PHE A 19 -2.91 -21.41 6.73
CA PHE A 19 -4.20 -21.98 7.05
C PHE A 19 -4.07 -22.77 8.35
N HIS A 20 -4.61 -22.23 9.42
CA HIS A 20 -4.54 -22.84 10.74
C HIS A 20 -5.82 -23.62 11.03
N ARG A 21 -5.69 -24.92 11.33
CA ARG A 21 -6.84 -25.74 11.69
C ARG A 21 -7.52 -25.16 12.92
N ALA A 22 -8.85 -25.06 12.86
CA ALA A 22 -9.68 -24.44 13.89
C ALA A 22 -11.06 -25.12 13.98
N GLU A 23 -11.86 -24.73 14.95
CA GLU A 23 -13.23 -25.24 15.12
C GLU A 23 -14.21 -24.57 14.13
N ASP A 24 -13.87 -23.36 13.66
CA ASP A 24 -14.64 -22.57 12.71
C ASP A 24 -13.72 -21.93 11.64
N GLY A 25 -14.30 -21.47 10.53
CA GLY A 25 -13.56 -20.82 9.43
C GLY A 25 -13.97 -21.36 8.07
N ILE A 26 -13.03 -21.40 7.14
CA ILE A 26 -13.28 -21.91 5.78
C ILE A 26 -12.94 -23.40 5.64
N ASN A 27 -13.61 -24.06 4.69
CA ASN A 27 -13.24 -25.39 4.26
C ASN A 27 -12.22 -25.30 3.12
N LEU A 28 -11.19 -26.11 3.15
CA LEU A 28 -10.21 -26.22 2.08
C LEU A 28 -10.47 -27.48 1.25
N LEU A 29 -10.44 -27.33 -0.07
CA LEU A 29 -10.63 -28.46 -0.98
C LEU A 29 -9.59 -29.57 -0.69
N GLY A 30 -10.07 -30.79 -0.47
CA GLY A 30 -9.23 -31.95 -0.18
C GLY A 30 -8.63 -31.97 1.24
N LYS A 31 -9.12 -31.14 2.15
CA LYS A 31 -8.75 -31.13 3.57
C LYS A 31 -9.98 -31.22 4.44
N GLU A 32 -9.91 -32.03 5.51
CA GLU A 32 -10.97 -32.13 6.49
C GLU A 32 -10.88 -31.03 7.54
N GLY A 33 -12.07 -30.51 7.95
CA GLY A 33 -12.22 -29.53 9.02
C GLY A 33 -12.20 -28.09 8.52
N PHE A 34 -12.14 -27.16 9.48
CA PHE A 34 -12.17 -25.73 9.25
C PHE A 34 -10.79 -25.12 9.46
N TYR A 35 -10.55 -24.01 8.78
CA TYR A 35 -9.25 -23.33 8.81
C TYR A 35 -9.44 -21.82 8.94
N LYS A 36 -8.69 -21.21 9.85
CA LYS A 36 -8.50 -19.75 9.88
C LYS A 36 -7.45 -19.37 8.85
N VAL A 37 -7.74 -18.30 8.12
CA VAL A 37 -6.84 -17.74 7.11
C VAL A 37 -5.99 -16.66 7.76
N VAL A 38 -4.68 -16.71 7.60
CA VAL A 38 -3.76 -15.76 8.22
C VAL A 38 -2.75 -15.27 7.18
N PRO A 39 -2.87 -14.04 6.69
CA PRO A 39 -1.88 -13.45 5.78
C PRO A 39 -0.58 -13.12 6.51
N VAL A 40 0.55 -13.37 5.85
CA VAL A 40 1.88 -13.07 6.35
C VAL A 40 2.65 -12.33 5.26
N GLU A 41 2.99 -11.08 5.53
CA GLU A 41 3.84 -10.26 4.66
C GLU A 41 5.30 -10.40 5.06
N TYR A 42 6.17 -10.63 4.10
CA TYR A 42 7.61 -10.75 4.31
C TYR A 42 8.34 -9.44 3.97
N LYS A 43 9.13 -8.94 4.90
CA LYS A 43 9.99 -7.77 4.71
C LYS A 43 11.45 -8.12 4.97
N ARG A 44 12.33 -7.80 4.02
CA ARG A 44 13.78 -8.04 4.18
C ARG A 44 14.41 -7.23 5.30
N GLY A 45 13.96 -5.97 5.46
CA GLY A 45 14.55 -5.00 6.39
C GLY A 45 14.03 -5.09 7.81
N LYS A 46 14.16 -3.96 8.52
CA LYS A 46 13.60 -3.72 9.87
C LYS A 46 12.21 -3.11 9.81
N PRO A 47 11.45 -3.18 10.92
CA PRO A 47 10.18 -2.46 11.04
C PRO A 47 10.36 -0.98 10.70
N LYS A 48 9.43 -0.44 9.90
CA LYS A 48 9.38 0.98 9.59
C LYS A 48 8.69 1.75 10.70
N THR A 49 8.90 3.06 10.72
CA THR A 49 8.24 3.98 11.65
C THR A 49 6.87 4.44 11.16
N ASP A 50 6.53 4.14 9.90
CA ASP A 50 5.25 4.47 9.29
C ASP A 50 4.34 3.21 9.15
N ASP A 51 3.06 3.43 8.90
CA ASP A 51 2.04 2.38 8.85
C ASP A 51 2.03 1.62 7.50
N SER A 52 2.96 1.88 6.57
CA SER A 52 2.88 1.35 5.20
C SER A 52 2.83 -0.18 5.16
N ASP A 53 3.64 -0.86 5.99
CA ASP A 53 3.67 -2.32 6.05
C ASP A 53 2.40 -2.88 6.69
N ILE A 54 1.85 -2.18 7.71
CA ILE A 54 0.58 -2.54 8.37
C ILE A 54 -0.59 -2.43 7.39
N LEU A 55 -0.66 -1.31 6.65
CA LEU A 55 -1.71 -1.09 5.66
C LEU A 55 -1.64 -2.07 4.50
N GLN A 56 -0.43 -2.51 4.11
CA GLN A 56 -0.25 -3.51 3.08
C GLN A 56 -0.85 -4.86 3.49
N VAL A 57 -0.49 -5.40 4.68
CA VAL A 57 -1.04 -6.68 5.14
C VAL A 57 -2.54 -6.59 5.45
N ALA A 58 -3.03 -5.42 5.89
CA ALA A 58 -4.47 -5.20 6.08
C ALA A 58 -5.24 -5.17 4.75
N ALA A 59 -4.68 -4.56 3.70
CA ALA A 59 -5.25 -4.59 2.36
C ALA A 59 -5.32 -6.01 1.80
N GLN A 60 -4.28 -6.81 2.01
CA GLN A 60 -4.27 -8.24 1.65
C GLN A 60 -5.37 -9.02 2.39
N ALA A 61 -5.54 -8.75 3.70
CA ALA A 61 -6.60 -9.38 4.49
C ALA A 61 -7.99 -9.05 3.94
N LEU A 62 -8.29 -7.78 3.64
CA LEU A 62 -9.57 -7.38 3.08
C LEU A 62 -9.86 -8.04 1.72
N CYS A 63 -8.85 -8.17 0.85
CA CYS A 63 -9.00 -8.93 -0.39
C CYS A 63 -9.31 -10.41 -0.14
N LEU A 64 -8.61 -11.04 0.80
CA LEU A 64 -8.82 -12.44 1.15
C LEU A 64 -10.19 -12.68 1.80
N GLU A 65 -10.67 -11.77 2.63
CA GLU A 65 -12.00 -11.83 3.24
C GLU A 65 -13.10 -11.85 2.17
N GLU A 66 -13.00 -10.97 1.17
CA GLU A 66 -13.93 -10.96 0.04
C GLU A 66 -13.84 -12.25 -0.79
N MET A 67 -12.61 -12.67 -1.15
CA MET A 67 -12.40 -13.85 -1.98
C MET A 67 -12.83 -15.16 -1.33
N LEU A 68 -12.68 -15.27 -0.01
CA LEU A 68 -12.90 -16.51 0.75
C LEU A 68 -14.17 -16.47 1.60
N CYS A 69 -14.92 -15.36 1.57
CA CYS A 69 -16.14 -15.15 2.35
C CYS A 69 -15.94 -15.48 3.85
N CYS A 70 -14.88 -14.94 4.44
CA CYS A 70 -14.52 -15.19 5.85
C CYS A 70 -14.02 -13.91 6.53
N GLU A 71 -13.91 -13.94 7.86
CA GLU A 71 -13.29 -12.88 8.63
C GLU A 71 -11.83 -13.20 8.95
N ILE A 72 -10.96 -12.20 8.76
CA ILE A 72 -9.53 -12.28 9.07
C ILE A 72 -9.20 -11.20 10.09
N PRO A 73 -9.24 -11.48 11.40
CA PRO A 73 -9.07 -10.47 12.44
C PRO A 73 -7.63 -10.01 12.62
N TYR A 74 -6.65 -10.77 12.15
CA TYR A 74 -5.23 -10.44 12.27
C TYR A 74 -4.40 -11.09 11.16
N GLY A 75 -3.21 -10.57 10.98
CA GLY A 75 -2.15 -11.15 10.15
C GLY A 75 -0.79 -10.92 10.78
N TYR A 76 0.26 -11.18 10.02
CA TYR A 76 1.62 -10.99 10.50
C TYR A 76 2.48 -10.28 9.48
N ILE A 77 3.49 -9.56 9.99
CA ILE A 77 4.62 -9.07 9.22
C ILE A 77 5.87 -9.76 9.74
N TYR A 78 6.61 -10.42 8.87
CA TYR A 78 7.89 -11.03 9.21
C TYR A 78 9.03 -10.16 8.69
N TYR A 79 9.88 -9.67 9.59
CA TYR A 79 11.05 -8.87 9.28
C TYR A 79 12.32 -9.74 9.31
N GLY A 80 12.87 -10.02 8.12
CA GLY A 80 13.98 -10.96 7.94
C GLY A 80 15.28 -10.53 8.59
N GLU A 81 15.61 -9.23 8.60
CA GLU A 81 16.85 -8.72 9.19
C GLU A 81 16.90 -8.94 10.72
N VAL A 82 15.78 -8.75 11.40
CA VAL A 82 15.66 -8.95 12.85
C VAL A 82 15.06 -10.31 13.22
N ARG A 83 14.71 -11.13 12.23
CA ARG A 83 14.06 -12.44 12.38
C ARG A 83 12.86 -12.39 13.33
N ARG A 84 12.05 -11.34 13.20
CA ARG A 84 10.92 -11.08 14.09
C ARG A 84 9.61 -11.10 13.33
N ARG A 85 8.64 -11.84 13.88
CA ARG A 85 7.24 -11.86 13.42
C ARG A 85 6.42 -10.97 14.35
N ILE A 86 5.70 -10.01 13.78
CA ILE A 86 4.85 -9.06 14.50
C ILE A 86 3.41 -9.33 14.13
N LYS A 87 2.56 -9.56 15.11
CA LYS A 87 1.11 -9.70 14.93
C LYS A 87 0.50 -8.31 14.72
N ILE A 88 -0.35 -8.20 13.71
CA ILE A 88 -1.13 -7.00 13.41
C ILE A 88 -2.60 -7.35 13.53
N GLU A 89 -3.32 -6.68 14.41
CA GLU A 89 -4.77 -6.79 14.54
C GLU A 89 -5.45 -5.81 13.59
N PHE A 90 -6.37 -6.29 12.78
CA PHE A 90 -7.08 -5.49 11.79
C PHE A 90 -8.32 -4.85 12.41
N THR A 91 -8.08 -3.79 13.18
CA THR A 91 -9.14 -2.98 13.78
C THR A 91 -9.97 -2.27 12.69
N GLU A 92 -11.20 -1.87 13.02
CA GLU A 92 -12.04 -1.13 12.07
C GLU A 92 -11.37 0.16 11.58
N ALA A 93 -10.63 0.84 12.44
CA ALA A 93 -9.87 2.03 12.05
C ALA A 93 -8.81 1.75 10.97
N ILE A 94 -8.12 0.60 11.04
CA ILE A 94 -7.15 0.18 10.02
C ILE A 94 -7.88 -0.18 8.72
N ARG A 95 -8.99 -0.90 8.81
CA ARG A 95 -9.83 -1.31 7.66
C ARG A 95 -10.38 -0.09 6.92
N GLU A 96 -10.94 0.86 7.64
CA GLU A 96 -11.45 2.11 7.09
C GLU A 96 -10.34 2.93 6.44
N LYS A 97 -9.18 3.02 7.08
CA LYS A 97 -8.01 3.71 6.50
C LYS A 97 -7.58 3.10 5.17
N VAL A 98 -7.57 1.77 5.04
CA VAL A 98 -7.27 1.07 3.77
C VAL A 98 -8.31 1.41 2.71
N ARG A 99 -9.61 1.30 3.01
CA ARG A 99 -10.69 1.64 2.07
C ARG A 99 -10.59 3.09 1.59
N ASN A 100 -10.34 4.03 2.50
CA ASN A 100 -10.20 5.45 2.17
C ASN A 100 -9.00 5.74 1.27
N ILE A 101 -7.86 5.07 1.48
CA ILE A 101 -6.68 5.20 0.63
C ILE A 101 -6.98 4.71 -0.79
N PHE A 102 -7.62 3.56 -0.96
CA PHE A 102 -7.98 3.07 -2.29
C PHE A 102 -9.01 3.96 -2.98
N ALA A 103 -10.01 4.46 -2.26
CA ALA A 103 -10.98 5.42 -2.79
C ALA A 103 -10.29 6.71 -3.28
N GLU A 104 -9.31 7.23 -2.52
CA GLU A 104 -8.52 8.39 -2.92
C GLU A 104 -7.65 8.09 -4.15
N MET A 105 -7.02 6.92 -4.23
CA MET A 105 -6.24 6.49 -5.39
C MET A 105 -7.10 6.41 -6.65
N HIS A 106 -8.29 5.82 -6.58
CA HIS A 106 -9.24 5.77 -7.70
C HIS A 106 -9.68 7.15 -8.14
N LYS A 107 -10.01 8.03 -7.19
CA LYS A 107 -10.36 9.41 -7.48
C LYS A 107 -9.25 10.13 -8.25
N TYR A 108 -7.99 9.98 -7.85
CA TYR A 108 -6.86 10.57 -8.56
C TYR A 108 -6.69 9.99 -9.96
N TYR A 109 -6.88 8.68 -10.10
CA TYR A 109 -6.82 8.00 -11.39
C TYR A 109 -7.90 8.49 -12.35
N GLU A 110 -9.16 8.57 -11.91
CA GLU A 110 -10.29 9.08 -12.70
C GLU A 110 -10.09 10.54 -13.11
N GLN A 111 -9.59 11.36 -12.20
CA GLN A 111 -9.28 12.77 -12.46
C GLN A 111 -8.01 12.96 -13.30
N ARG A 112 -7.28 11.90 -13.63
CA ARG A 112 -5.96 11.94 -14.27
C ARG A 112 -5.01 12.89 -13.54
N TYR A 113 -5.14 12.96 -12.23
CA TYR A 113 -4.35 13.83 -11.36
C TYR A 113 -3.16 13.07 -10.78
N THR A 114 -1.97 13.61 -11.00
CA THR A 114 -0.74 13.09 -10.36
C THR A 114 -0.33 14.04 -9.25
N PRO A 115 -0.36 13.62 -7.98
CA PRO A 115 0.07 14.44 -6.86
C PRO A 115 1.52 14.89 -7.00
N LYS A 116 1.82 16.13 -6.60
CA LYS A 116 3.20 16.63 -6.63
C LYS A 116 4.07 15.86 -5.65
N ALA A 117 5.09 15.19 -6.17
CA ALA A 117 6.03 14.45 -5.35
C ALA A 117 6.88 15.40 -4.48
N LYS A 118 6.93 15.12 -3.16
CA LYS A 118 7.86 15.80 -2.26
C LYS A 118 9.24 15.17 -2.41
N THR A 119 10.24 15.98 -2.83
CA THR A 119 11.62 15.50 -2.91
C THR A 119 12.20 15.17 -1.55
N SER A 120 12.85 14.03 -1.42
CA SER A 120 13.51 13.58 -0.19
C SER A 120 14.79 12.81 -0.51
N LYS A 121 15.60 12.51 0.51
CA LYS A 121 16.78 11.64 0.35
C LYS A 121 16.41 10.24 -0.17
N LYS A 122 15.19 9.76 0.11
CA LYS A 122 14.66 8.48 -0.39
C LYS A 122 14.54 8.43 -1.91
N CYS A 123 14.42 9.57 -2.59
CA CYS A 123 14.34 9.63 -4.06
C CYS A 123 15.60 9.09 -4.75
N ASN A 124 16.76 9.12 -4.09
CA ASN A 124 18.01 8.63 -4.68
C ASN A 124 18.01 7.11 -4.90
N ALA A 125 17.28 6.37 -4.08
CA ALA A 125 17.13 4.91 -4.14
C ALA A 125 15.74 4.47 -4.63
N CYS A 126 14.95 5.39 -5.21
CA CYS A 126 13.61 5.10 -5.68
C CYS A 126 13.64 4.57 -7.11
N SER A 127 13.04 3.40 -7.36
CA SER A 127 12.95 2.79 -8.70
C SER A 127 12.11 3.63 -9.68
N LEU A 128 11.24 4.51 -9.17
CA LEU A 128 10.41 5.41 -9.99
C LEU A 128 11.06 6.77 -10.24
N LYS A 129 12.31 7.00 -9.84
CA LYS A 129 12.98 8.31 -9.92
C LYS A 129 12.95 8.91 -11.32
N ASP A 130 13.22 8.09 -12.34
CA ASP A 130 13.36 8.54 -13.72
C ASP A 130 11.98 8.80 -14.38
N ILE A 131 10.92 8.16 -13.88
CA ILE A 131 9.54 8.38 -14.32
C ILE A 131 8.92 9.56 -13.56
N CYS A 132 9.10 9.58 -12.23
CA CYS A 132 8.55 10.62 -11.35
C CYS A 132 9.21 11.99 -11.55
N VAL A 133 10.49 12.02 -11.95
CA VAL A 133 11.31 13.23 -12.16
C VAL A 133 11.08 14.30 -11.08
N PRO A 134 11.26 13.98 -9.78
CA PRO A 134 10.83 14.84 -8.68
C PRO A 134 11.54 16.21 -8.65
N VAL A 135 12.64 16.34 -9.38
CA VAL A 135 13.40 17.60 -9.51
C VAL A 135 12.58 18.67 -10.26
N LEU A 136 11.69 18.27 -11.18
CA LEU A 136 10.84 19.19 -11.91
C LEU A 136 9.85 19.94 -11.02
N ASN A 137 9.44 19.33 -9.89
CA ASN A 137 8.55 19.99 -8.94
C ASN A 137 9.18 21.17 -8.20
N LYS A 138 10.49 21.35 -8.29
CA LYS A 138 11.21 22.50 -7.72
C LYS A 138 11.40 23.65 -8.72
N LYS A 139 11.12 23.42 -10.01
CA LYS A 139 11.24 24.45 -11.02
C LYS A 139 10.09 25.43 -10.90
N LYS A 140 10.37 26.72 -11.10
CA LYS A 140 9.36 27.78 -11.17
C LYS A 140 8.37 27.45 -12.29
N SER A 141 7.10 27.84 -12.11
CA SER A 141 6.11 27.74 -13.19
C SER A 141 6.58 28.50 -14.42
N VAL A 142 6.08 28.13 -15.59
CA VAL A 142 6.40 28.85 -16.86
C VAL A 142 6.02 30.33 -16.73
N SER A 143 4.89 30.66 -16.12
CA SER A 143 4.49 32.03 -15.82
C SER A 143 5.55 32.76 -14.96
N GLY A 144 5.97 32.13 -13.83
CA GLY A 144 6.99 32.75 -12.97
C GLY A 144 8.38 32.87 -13.62
N TYR A 145 8.67 32.08 -14.67
CA TYR A 145 9.86 32.26 -15.48
C TYR A 145 9.70 33.44 -16.44
N ILE A 146 8.56 33.57 -17.12
CA ILE A 146 8.23 34.66 -18.04
C ILE A 146 8.19 36.00 -17.27
N ASP A 147 7.49 36.05 -16.11
CA ASP A 147 7.40 37.25 -15.28
C ASP A 147 8.78 37.75 -14.86
N LYS A 148 9.71 36.82 -14.58
CA LYS A 148 11.08 37.18 -14.22
C LYS A 148 11.84 37.80 -15.38
N ILE A 149 11.72 37.24 -16.60
CA ILE A 149 12.39 37.77 -17.80
C ILE A 149 11.84 39.16 -18.13
N ILE A 150 10.52 39.36 -18.13
CA ILE A 150 9.89 40.65 -18.41
C ILE A 150 10.36 41.68 -17.40
N SER A 151 10.40 41.36 -16.11
CA SER A 151 10.86 42.32 -15.08
C SER A 151 12.36 42.63 -15.14
N GLU A 152 13.20 41.76 -15.72
CA GLU A 152 14.63 42.02 -15.95
C GLU A 152 14.83 42.92 -17.17
N GLU A 153 13.98 42.82 -18.20
CA GLU A 153 14.04 43.71 -19.39
C GLU A 153 13.51 45.13 -19.11
N GLU A 154 12.53 45.30 -18.21
CA GLU A 154 12.01 46.61 -17.79
C GLU A 154 12.99 47.43 -16.93
N ASN A 155 14.02 46.80 -16.36
CA ASN A 155 15.02 47.44 -15.49
C ASN A 155 16.37 47.71 -16.19
N THR A 156 16.45 47.53 -17.55
CA THR A 156 17.64 47.76 -18.35
C THR A 156 17.40 48.95 -19.33
#